data_776d3fafa7783003de317380906a4962
#
_entry.id   776d3fafa7783003de317380906a4962
#
_cell.length_a   1.000
_cell.length_b   1.000
_cell.length_c   1.000
_cell.angle_alpha   90.00
_cell.angle_beta   90.00
_cell.angle_gamma   90.00
#
_symmetry.space_group_name_H-M   'P 1'
#
loop_
_entity.id
_entity.type
_entity.pdbx_description
1 polymer ?
#
loop_
_entity_poly.entity_id
_entity_poly.type
_entity_poly.pdbx_seq_one_letter_code
_entity_poly.pdbx_strand_id
1 'polypeptide(L)'
;MIKRSEFACEEGENTLAQQQKNGQEQDLNQLRKVRREKLAELQQNGKDPFVITKYDQTHHSQEIKDNFDELEGKQVSIAGRMMSKRVMGKASFCNVQDLKGNIQSYVARDSIGEENYKEFKKLDVGDVIGIEGEVFKTKTGEMSIHASHVTLLSKSLQILPEKFHGLTNTDTRYRQRYVDLIMNPEVKDTFIKRSRIISAIRKYLDGQGFMEVETPMLV
;
A
#
# COMPACT_ATOMS: atom_id res chain seq x y z
N MET A 1 40.19 39.51 -0.53
CA MET A 1 40.10 38.61 0.63
C MET A 1 38.72 37.99 0.88
N ILE A 2 37.74 38.17 0.00
CA ILE A 2 36.33 37.75 0.21
C ILE A 2 36.00 36.35 -0.43
N LYS A 3 36.80 35.85 -1.36
CA LYS A 3 36.50 34.58 -2.06
C LYS A 3 36.86 33.26 -1.33
N ARG A 4 37.57 33.29 -0.19
CA ARG A 4 37.91 32.06 0.57
C ARG A 4 36.89 31.64 1.61
N SER A 5 36.00 32.51 2.04
CA SER A 5 34.96 32.20 3.05
C SER A 5 33.72 31.51 2.43
N GLU A 6 33.39 31.81 1.18
CA GLU A 6 32.24 31.21 0.48
C GLU A 6 32.49 29.75 0.08
N PHE A 7 33.70 29.42 -0.38
CA PHE A 7 34.08 28.04 -0.71
C PHE A 7 34.11 27.11 0.52
N ALA A 8 34.54 27.60 1.67
CA ALA A 8 34.58 26.80 2.90
C ALA A 8 33.17 26.51 3.47
N CYS A 9 32.19 27.38 3.21
CA CYS A 9 30.78 27.18 3.61
C CYS A 9 30.09 26.16 2.71
N GLU A 10 30.30 26.22 1.39
CA GLU A 10 29.73 25.22 0.44
C GLU A 10 30.31 23.82 0.63
N GLU A 11 31.61 23.67 0.94
CA GLU A 11 32.20 22.38 1.25
C GLU A 11 31.65 21.78 2.56
N GLY A 12 31.42 22.61 3.59
CA GLY A 12 30.83 22.20 4.86
C GLY A 12 29.37 21.75 4.72
N GLU A 13 28.56 22.46 3.98
CA GLU A 13 27.16 22.10 3.69
C GLU A 13 27.04 20.83 2.84
N ASN A 14 27.92 20.65 1.86
CA ASN A 14 27.98 19.44 1.04
C ASN A 14 28.39 18.20 1.86
N THR A 15 29.31 18.36 2.79
CA THR A 15 29.77 17.26 3.67
C THR A 15 28.69 16.85 4.67
N LEU A 16 27.96 17.80 5.25
CA LEU A 16 26.83 17.53 6.15
C LEU A 16 25.65 16.87 5.41
N ALA A 17 25.33 17.33 4.22
CA ALA A 17 24.28 16.72 3.38
C ALA A 17 24.65 15.28 2.95
N GLN A 18 25.91 15.00 2.65
CA GLN A 18 26.38 13.64 2.35
C GLN A 18 26.36 12.73 3.58
N GLN A 19 26.73 13.23 4.76
CA GLN A 19 26.67 12.46 6.00
C GLN A 19 25.21 12.13 6.39
N GLN A 20 24.27 13.07 6.20
CA GLN A 20 22.84 12.82 6.43
C GLN A 20 22.27 11.81 5.45
N LYS A 21 22.62 11.85 4.16
CA LYS A 21 22.21 10.85 3.17
C LYS A 21 22.74 9.46 3.50
N ASN A 22 24.01 9.35 3.87
CA ASN A 22 24.62 8.07 4.25
C ASN A 22 23.97 7.50 5.52
N GLY A 23 23.63 8.31 6.51
CA GLY A 23 22.88 7.89 7.70
C GLY A 23 21.50 7.35 7.35
N GLN A 24 20.74 8.07 6.52
CA GLN A 24 19.42 7.63 6.07
C GLN A 24 19.46 6.34 5.24
N GLU A 25 20.44 6.16 4.38
CA GLU A 25 20.62 4.91 3.63
C GLU A 25 20.95 3.72 4.52
N GLN A 26 21.76 3.91 5.56
CA GLN A 26 22.07 2.87 6.53
C GLN A 26 20.82 2.46 7.33
N ASP A 27 20.02 3.42 7.79
CA ASP A 27 18.77 3.16 8.50
C ASP A 27 17.75 2.42 7.61
N LEU A 28 17.62 2.80 6.34
CA LEU A 28 16.76 2.13 5.37
C LEU A 28 17.22 0.67 5.11
N ASN A 29 18.52 0.44 5.01
CA ASN A 29 19.07 -0.90 4.82
C ASN A 29 18.84 -1.78 6.05
N GLN A 30 18.96 -1.23 7.25
CA GLN A 30 18.67 -1.94 8.50
C GLN A 30 17.18 -2.31 8.57
N LEU A 31 16.27 -1.41 8.24
CA LEU A 31 14.83 -1.69 8.21
C LEU A 31 14.47 -2.77 7.17
N ARG A 32 15.10 -2.76 6.00
CA ARG A 32 14.93 -3.81 4.98
C ARG A 32 15.40 -5.16 5.48
N LYS A 33 16.53 -5.20 6.21
CA LYS A 33 17.04 -6.41 6.84
C LYS A 33 16.03 -6.98 7.84
N VAL A 34 15.52 -6.15 8.75
CA VAL A 34 14.50 -6.57 9.73
C VAL A 34 13.25 -7.13 9.05
N ARG A 35 12.78 -6.53 7.94
CA ARG A 35 11.62 -7.05 7.21
C ARG A 35 11.88 -8.42 6.58
N ARG A 36 13.10 -8.66 6.07
CA ARG A 36 13.50 -9.98 5.55
C ARG A 36 13.59 -11.02 6.65
N GLU A 37 14.11 -10.65 7.82
CA GLU A 37 14.16 -11.52 9.00
C GLU A 37 12.75 -11.92 9.46
N LYS A 38 11.82 -10.96 9.52
CA LYS A 38 10.40 -11.26 9.80
C LYS A 38 9.78 -12.21 8.78
N LEU A 39 10.08 -12.04 7.49
CA LEU A 39 9.62 -12.96 6.46
C LEU A 39 10.18 -14.36 6.67
N ALA A 40 11.49 -14.48 6.94
CA ALA A 40 12.13 -15.77 7.22
C ALA A 40 11.53 -16.46 8.46
N GLU A 41 11.21 -15.71 9.53
CA GLU A 41 10.49 -16.21 10.71
C GLU A 41 9.11 -16.77 10.33
N LEU A 42 8.35 -16.06 9.50
CA LEU A 42 7.04 -16.52 9.01
C LEU A 42 7.17 -17.81 8.19
N GLN A 43 8.13 -17.88 7.29
CA GLN A 43 8.39 -19.07 6.45
C GLN A 43 8.78 -20.28 7.29
N GLN A 44 9.67 -20.11 8.26
CA GLN A 44 10.08 -21.18 9.19
C GLN A 44 8.91 -21.71 10.03
N ASN A 45 7.96 -20.84 10.38
CA ASN A 45 6.76 -21.19 11.12
C ASN A 45 5.62 -21.74 10.22
N GLY A 46 5.85 -21.99 8.93
CA GLY A 46 4.86 -22.47 8.00
C GLY A 46 3.76 -21.47 7.64
N LYS A 47 3.97 -20.17 7.90
CA LYS A 47 3.04 -19.07 7.63
C LYS A 47 3.57 -18.17 6.50
N ASP A 48 4.10 -18.78 5.43
CA ASP A 48 4.59 -18.03 4.27
C ASP A 48 3.44 -17.33 3.54
N PRO A 49 3.40 -15.97 3.53
CA PRO A 49 2.32 -15.26 2.87
C PRO A 49 2.33 -15.42 1.34
N PHE A 50 3.46 -15.79 0.73
CA PHE A 50 3.59 -15.91 -0.72
C PHE A 50 3.02 -17.21 -1.28
N VAL A 51 2.66 -18.18 -0.45
CA VAL A 51 1.94 -19.39 -0.88
C VAL A 51 0.43 -19.18 -1.02
N ILE A 52 -0.09 -18.06 -0.50
CA ILE A 52 -1.50 -17.69 -0.63
C ILE A 52 -1.72 -17.10 -2.02
N THR A 53 -2.28 -17.92 -2.92
CA THR A 53 -2.51 -17.53 -4.33
C THR A 53 -3.89 -16.95 -4.58
N LYS A 54 -4.84 -17.13 -3.65
CA LYS A 54 -6.21 -16.64 -3.77
C LYS A 54 -6.71 -16.13 -2.42
N TYR A 55 -7.45 -15.02 -2.45
CA TYR A 55 -8.18 -14.49 -1.31
C TYR A 55 -9.58 -14.08 -1.76
N ASP A 56 -10.60 -14.54 -1.05
CA ASP A 56 -12.00 -14.32 -1.42
C ASP A 56 -12.49 -12.97 -0.87
N GLN A 57 -12.22 -11.93 -1.64
CA GLN A 57 -12.70 -10.57 -1.37
C GLN A 57 -14.15 -10.43 -1.81
N THR A 58 -15.03 -9.91 -0.93
CA THR A 58 -16.45 -9.69 -1.23
C THR A 58 -16.74 -8.28 -1.74
N HIS A 59 -16.07 -7.28 -1.19
CA HIS A 59 -16.32 -5.86 -1.49
C HIS A 59 -15.03 -5.07 -1.63
N HIS A 60 -15.09 -3.95 -2.33
CA HIS A 60 -14.05 -2.94 -2.33
C HIS A 60 -14.36 -1.81 -1.34
N SER A 61 -13.33 -1.11 -0.89
CA SER A 61 -13.42 -0.03 0.10
C SER A 61 -14.44 1.06 -0.26
N GLN A 62 -14.49 1.46 -1.53
CA GLN A 62 -15.42 2.49 -1.99
C GLN A 62 -16.85 1.95 -2.04
N GLU A 63 -17.05 0.71 -2.44
CA GLU A 63 -18.37 0.06 -2.48
C GLU A 63 -19.01 -0.02 -1.09
N ILE A 64 -18.19 -0.29 -0.06
CA ILE A 64 -18.66 -0.27 1.34
C ILE A 64 -19.09 1.13 1.77
N LYS A 65 -18.36 2.16 1.35
CA LYS A 65 -18.69 3.54 1.68
C LYS A 65 -19.96 4.03 0.96
N ASP A 66 -20.09 3.67 -0.31
CA ASP A 66 -21.24 4.09 -1.13
C ASP A 66 -22.54 3.38 -0.72
N ASN A 67 -22.44 2.15 -0.22
CA ASN A 67 -23.59 1.33 0.21
C ASN A 67 -23.59 1.10 1.73
N PHE A 68 -23.08 2.06 2.50
CA PHE A 68 -22.90 1.90 3.94
C PHE A 68 -24.20 1.53 4.67
N ASP A 69 -25.30 2.19 4.38
CA ASP A 69 -26.59 1.98 5.04
C ASP A 69 -27.13 0.55 4.83
N GLU A 70 -26.77 -0.09 3.72
CA GLU A 70 -27.15 -1.47 3.44
C GLU A 70 -26.18 -2.48 4.06
N LEU A 71 -24.92 -2.09 4.25
CA LEU A 71 -23.83 -2.96 4.68
C LEU A 71 -23.50 -2.81 6.18
N GLU A 72 -24.06 -1.83 6.87
CA GLU A 72 -23.86 -1.66 8.32
C GLU A 72 -24.29 -2.93 9.07
N GLY A 73 -23.43 -3.43 9.94
CA GLY A 73 -23.63 -4.68 10.68
C GLY A 73 -23.41 -5.96 9.86
N LYS A 74 -23.11 -5.89 8.56
CA LYS A 74 -22.84 -7.08 7.76
C LYS A 74 -21.36 -7.43 7.73
N GLN A 75 -21.09 -8.72 7.58
CA GLN A 75 -19.74 -9.24 7.40
C GLN A 75 -19.26 -9.00 5.97
N VAL A 76 -18.08 -8.43 5.86
CA VAL A 76 -17.39 -8.18 4.60
C VAL A 76 -15.96 -8.70 4.63
N SER A 77 -15.42 -8.97 3.46
CA SER A 77 -14.02 -9.34 3.27
C SER A 77 -13.39 -8.37 2.28
N ILE A 78 -12.30 -7.74 2.68
CA ILE A 78 -11.52 -6.81 1.84
C ILE A 78 -10.07 -7.24 1.77
N ALA A 79 -9.40 -6.88 0.70
CA ALA A 79 -7.96 -7.07 0.55
C ALA A 79 -7.30 -5.78 0.04
N GLY A 80 -6.17 -5.42 0.60
CA GLY A 80 -5.47 -4.22 0.17
C GLY A 80 -4.16 -3.99 0.91
N ARG A 81 -3.50 -2.91 0.57
CA ARG A 81 -2.23 -2.50 1.18
C ARG A 81 -2.48 -1.68 2.43
N MET A 82 -1.84 -2.07 3.52
CA MET A 82 -1.84 -1.32 4.77
C MET A 82 -0.99 -0.05 4.63
N MET A 83 -1.64 1.11 4.54
CA MET A 83 -0.98 2.41 4.35
C MET A 83 -0.65 3.13 5.64
N SER A 84 -1.30 2.77 6.73
CA SER A 84 -0.99 3.27 8.07
C SER A 84 -1.41 2.25 9.13
N LYS A 85 -0.71 2.29 10.26
CA LYS A 85 -1.04 1.47 11.43
C LYS A 85 -0.81 2.28 12.70
N ARG A 86 -1.80 2.32 13.56
CA ARG A 86 -1.74 2.97 14.87
C ARG A 86 -2.15 2.00 15.96
N VAL A 87 -1.18 1.61 16.78
CA VAL A 87 -1.39 0.67 17.90
C VAL A 87 -1.71 1.46 19.16
N MET A 88 -2.82 1.12 19.83
CA MET A 88 -3.32 1.77 21.05
C MET A 88 -3.60 0.70 22.11
N GLY A 89 -2.54 0.07 22.62
CA GLY A 89 -2.65 -0.96 23.67
C GLY A 89 -3.32 -2.25 23.18
N LYS A 90 -4.59 -2.44 23.57
CA LYS A 90 -5.40 -3.63 23.22
C LYS A 90 -6.15 -3.50 21.89
N ALA A 91 -6.12 -2.34 21.28
CA ALA A 91 -6.78 -2.06 20.01
C ALA A 91 -5.81 -1.35 19.06
N SER A 92 -6.08 -1.45 17.79
CA SER A 92 -5.29 -0.80 16.72
C SER A 92 -6.23 -0.32 15.63
N PHE A 93 -5.82 0.76 14.97
CA PHE A 93 -6.40 1.19 13.71
C PHE A 93 -5.41 0.99 12.59
N CYS A 94 -5.85 0.53 11.46
CA CYS A 94 -5.07 0.54 10.24
C CYS A 94 -5.92 1.07 9.08
N ASN A 95 -5.25 1.66 8.09
CA ASN A 95 -5.91 2.11 6.89
C ASN A 95 -5.47 1.20 5.73
N VAL A 96 -6.43 0.58 5.07
CA VAL A 96 -6.20 -0.36 3.97
C VAL A 96 -6.62 0.30 2.67
N GLN A 97 -5.69 0.36 1.73
CA GLN A 97 -5.89 0.88 0.38
C GLN A 97 -6.04 -0.27 -0.61
N ASP A 98 -7.14 -0.26 -1.34
CA ASP A 98 -7.41 -1.23 -2.41
C ASP A 98 -7.42 -0.57 -3.80
N LEU A 99 -8.01 -1.24 -4.79
CA LEU A 99 -8.13 -0.72 -6.16
C LEU A 99 -9.04 0.52 -6.23
N LYS A 100 -10.12 0.56 -5.45
CA LYS A 100 -11.21 1.56 -5.52
C LYS A 100 -10.99 2.74 -4.56
N GLY A 101 -10.27 2.54 -3.46
CA GLY A 101 -10.07 3.59 -2.47
C GLY A 101 -9.31 3.13 -1.24
N ASN A 102 -9.71 3.65 -0.09
CA ASN A 102 -9.17 3.25 1.20
C ASN A 102 -10.29 3.16 2.25
N ILE A 103 -10.10 2.31 3.25
CA ILE A 103 -11.02 2.18 4.37
C ILE A 103 -10.25 1.95 5.67
N GLN A 104 -10.76 2.53 6.74
CA GLN A 104 -10.21 2.30 8.07
C GLN A 104 -10.68 0.92 8.58
N SER A 105 -9.80 0.24 9.28
CA SER A 105 -10.14 -1.01 9.98
C SER A 105 -9.72 -0.92 11.43
N TYR A 106 -10.62 -1.31 12.31
CA TYR A 106 -10.43 -1.41 13.74
C TYR A 106 -10.11 -2.85 14.09
N VAL A 107 -8.95 -3.07 14.68
CA VAL A 107 -8.45 -4.40 15.06
C VAL A 107 -8.29 -4.45 16.55
N ALA A 108 -9.19 -5.16 17.24
CA ALA A 108 -9.16 -5.33 18.69
C ALA A 108 -8.64 -6.71 19.06
N ARG A 109 -7.81 -6.78 20.13
CA ARG A 109 -7.28 -8.03 20.66
C ARG A 109 -8.39 -9.00 21.04
N ASP A 110 -9.45 -8.48 21.64
CA ASP A 110 -10.56 -9.29 22.13
C ASP A 110 -11.42 -9.87 20.99
N SER A 111 -11.37 -9.26 19.79
CA SER A 111 -12.09 -9.73 18.58
C SER A 111 -11.31 -10.76 17.79
N ILE A 112 -9.99 -10.55 17.59
CA ILE A 112 -9.17 -11.44 16.75
C ILE A 112 -8.36 -12.46 17.57
N GLY A 113 -8.37 -12.35 18.88
CA GLY A 113 -7.58 -13.18 19.81
C GLY A 113 -6.17 -12.62 20.05
N GLU A 114 -5.60 -13.01 21.19
CA GLU A 114 -4.32 -12.45 21.64
C GLU A 114 -3.15 -12.80 20.72
N GLU A 115 -3.09 -14.04 20.22
CA GLU A 115 -2.00 -14.48 19.33
C GLU A 115 -2.06 -13.76 17.98
N ASN A 116 -3.22 -13.73 17.33
CA ASN A 116 -3.41 -13.01 16.06
C ASN A 116 -3.15 -11.52 16.22
N TYR A 117 -3.49 -10.94 17.37
CA TYR A 117 -3.20 -9.54 17.65
C TYR A 117 -1.69 -9.28 17.83
N LYS A 118 -0.94 -10.22 18.42
CA LYS A 118 0.53 -10.15 18.48
C LYS A 118 1.15 -10.23 17.09
N GLU A 119 0.63 -11.10 16.22
CA GLU A 119 1.06 -11.20 14.82
C GLU A 119 0.72 -9.91 14.05
N PHE A 120 -0.50 -9.39 14.19
CA PHE A 120 -0.89 -8.12 13.58
C PHE A 120 0.06 -6.97 13.99
N LYS A 121 0.48 -6.90 15.24
CA LYS A 121 1.44 -5.89 15.69
C LYS A 121 2.82 -5.99 15.01
N LYS A 122 3.23 -7.19 14.58
CA LYS A 122 4.48 -7.41 13.84
C LYS A 122 4.42 -7.00 12.37
N LEU A 123 3.22 -6.83 11.79
CA LEU A 123 3.04 -6.40 10.40
C LEU A 123 3.63 -5.00 10.21
N ASP A 124 4.07 -4.72 8.99
CA ASP A 124 4.69 -3.44 8.64
C ASP A 124 3.79 -2.65 7.67
N VAL A 125 3.89 -1.32 7.73
CA VAL A 125 3.25 -0.46 6.73
C VAL A 125 3.79 -0.81 5.34
N GLY A 126 2.87 -1.00 4.40
CA GLY A 126 3.16 -1.50 3.05
C GLY A 126 2.80 -2.96 2.83
N ASP A 127 2.59 -3.76 3.89
CA ASP A 127 2.13 -5.15 3.75
C ASP A 127 0.75 -5.19 3.09
N VAL A 128 0.50 -6.22 2.28
CA VAL A 128 -0.82 -6.49 1.72
C VAL A 128 -1.53 -7.46 2.64
N ILE A 129 -2.70 -7.08 3.11
CA ILE A 129 -3.48 -7.82 4.08
C ILE A 129 -4.91 -8.04 3.60
N GLY A 130 -5.49 -9.17 3.99
CA GLY A 130 -6.91 -9.42 3.95
C GLY A 130 -7.54 -9.15 5.31
N ILE A 131 -8.70 -8.54 5.33
CA ILE A 131 -9.48 -8.28 6.55
C ILE A 131 -10.90 -8.75 6.35
N GLU A 132 -11.34 -9.61 7.26
CA GLU A 132 -12.73 -10.00 7.38
C GLU A 132 -13.31 -9.35 8.63
N GLY A 133 -14.51 -8.83 8.54
CA GLY A 133 -15.12 -8.16 9.69
C GLY A 133 -16.44 -7.49 9.37
N GLU A 134 -17.02 -6.89 10.39
CA GLU A 134 -18.31 -6.23 10.36
C GLU A 134 -18.15 -4.73 10.01
N VAL A 135 -18.98 -4.25 9.11
CA VAL A 135 -19.02 -2.81 8.75
C VAL A 135 -19.69 -2.03 9.88
N PHE A 136 -19.04 -0.98 10.34
CA PHE A 136 -19.58 -0.12 11.41
C PHE A 136 -19.12 1.33 11.24
N LYS A 137 -19.80 2.21 11.95
CA LYS A 137 -19.42 3.63 12.02
C LYS A 137 -18.78 3.94 13.38
N THR A 138 -17.60 4.56 13.34
CA THR A 138 -16.92 4.98 14.57
C THR A 138 -17.67 6.12 15.27
N LYS A 139 -17.36 6.37 16.55
CA LYS A 139 -17.92 7.52 17.29
C LYS A 139 -17.62 8.88 16.66
N THR A 140 -16.56 8.96 15.86
CA THR A 140 -16.16 10.15 15.10
C THR A 140 -16.84 10.25 13.73
N GLY A 141 -17.70 9.29 13.38
CA GLY A 141 -18.43 9.27 12.12
C GLY A 141 -17.71 8.60 10.96
N GLU A 142 -16.52 7.99 11.16
CA GLU A 142 -15.77 7.33 10.10
C GLU A 142 -16.29 5.91 9.85
N MET A 143 -16.59 5.60 8.57
CA MET A 143 -16.98 4.25 8.13
C MET A 143 -15.78 3.33 8.20
N SER A 144 -15.91 2.24 8.93
CA SER A 144 -14.80 1.37 9.29
C SER A 144 -15.23 -0.09 9.30
N ILE A 145 -14.25 -1.00 9.31
CA ILE A 145 -14.47 -2.43 9.47
C ILE A 145 -13.94 -2.85 10.84
N HIS A 146 -14.78 -3.49 11.63
CA HIS A 146 -14.39 -4.15 12.87
C HIS A 146 -13.87 -5.54 12.55
N ALA A 147 -12.55 -5.69 12.51
CA ALA A 147 -11.90 -6.92 12.09
C ALA A 147 -12.20 -8.09 13.04
N SER A 148 -12.69 -9.19 12.48
CA SER A 148 -12.79 -10.50 13.12
C SER A 148 -11.62 -11.41 12.75
N HIS A 149 -11.05 -11.21 11.55
CA HIS A 149 -9.88 -11.94 11.08
C HIS A 149 -8.97 -11.04 10.24
N VAL A 150 -7.65 -11.24 10.37
CA VAL A 150 -6.63 -10.53 9.57
C VAL A 150 -5.64 -11.54 9.03
N THR A 151 -5.47 -11.56 7.71
CA THR A 151 -4.54 -12.46 7.01
C THR A 151 -3.46 -11.65 6.31
N LEU A 152 -2.19 -12.00 6.50
CA LEU A 152 -1.10 -11.43 5.71
C LEU A 152 -1.05 -12.12 4.35
N LEU A 153 -1.31 -11.37 3.27
CA LEU A 153 -1.34 -11.90 1.90
C LEU A 153 0.01 -11.71 1.18
N SER A 154 0.73 -10.63 1.50
CA SER A 154 2.05 -10.39 0.92
C SER A 154 2.86 -9.46 1.81
N LYS A 155 4.10 -9.82 2.08
CA LYS A 155 5.04 -9.04 2.89
C LYS A 155 5.73 -7.97 2.05
N SER A 156 5.64 -6.72 2.47
CA SER A 156 6.38 -5.60 1.86
C SER A 156 7.83 -5.59 2.36
N LEU A 157 8.77 -5.93 1.51
CA LEU A 157 10.20 -5.93 1.84
C LEU A 157 10.85 -4.55 1.66
N GLN A 158 10.26 -3.71 0.81
CA GLN A 158 10.69 -2.33 0.61
C GLN A 158 9.87 -1.39 1.48
N ILE A 159 10.48 -0.28 1.85
CA ILE A 159 9.82 0.77 2.64
C ILE A 159 9.16 1.74 1.67
N LEU A 160 7.90 2.04 1.93
CA LEU A 160 7.20 3.07 1.16
C LEU A 160 7.75 4.46 1.53
N PRO A 161 7.79 5.41 0.59
CA PRO A 161 8.09 6.81 0.88
C PRO A 161 7.17 7.38 1.96
N GLU A 162 7.65 8.41 2.67
CA GLU A 162 6.83 9.07 3.69
C GLU A 162 5.57 9.69 3.08
N LYS A 163 4.44 9.47 3.77
CA LYS A 163 3.12 9.88 3.28
C LYS A 163 2.99 11.41 3.07
N PHE A 164 3.67 12.21 3.90
CA PHE A 164 3.53 13.67 3.87
C PHE A 164 4.24 14.34 2.70
N HIS A 165 5.36 13.78 2.25
CA HIS A 165 6.11 14.33 1.12
C HIS A 165 5.81 13.61 -0.19
N GLY A 166 5.19 12.41 -0.12
CA GLY A 166 4.89 11.58 -1.29
C GLY A 166 6.16 11.23 -2.07
N LEU A 167 5.97 10.78 -3.30
CA LEU A 167 7.05 10.60 -4.25
C LEU A 167 7.08 11.83 -5.18
N THR A 168 7.79 12.88 -4.78
CA THR A 168 7.85 14.16 -5.53
C THR A 168 8.89 14.16 -6.64
N ASN A 169 9.99 13.43 -6.46
CA ASN A 169 11.06 13.38 -7.45
C ASN A 169 10.60 12.71 -8.76
N THR A 170 10.58 13.48 -9.85
CA THR A 170 10.06 13.05 -11.16
C THR A 170 10.81 11.85 -11.74
N ASP A 171 12.14 11.83 -11.63
CA ASP A 171 12.95 10.71 -12.14
C ASP A 171 12.62 9.42 -11.41
N THR A 172 12.51 9.47 -10.07
CA THR A 172 12.11 8.31 -9.26
C THR A 172 10.68 7.85 -9.59
N ARG A 173 9.74 8.77 -9.84
CA ARG A 173 8.37 8.45 -10.26
C ARG A 173 8.34 7.70 -11.60
N TYR A 174 9.18 8.05 -12.54
CA TYR A 174 9.28 7.34 -13.82
C TYR A 174 9.99 6.00 -13.70
N ARG A 175 11.06 5.91 -12.91
CA ARG A 175 11.84 4.67 -12.73
C ARG A 175 11.14 3.65 -11.84
N GLN A 176 10.41 4.12 -10.82
CA GLN A 176 9.67 3.27 -9.87
C GLN A 176 8.16 3.53 -9.98
N ARG A 177 7.61 3.35 -11.18
CA ARG A 177 6.20 3.63 -11.48
C ARG A 177 5.24 2.90 -10.53
N TYR A 178 5.57 1.68 -10.10
CA TYR A 178 4.78 0.92 -9.15
C TYR A 178 4.66 1.61 -7.78
N VAL A 179 5.69 2.32 -7.33
CA VAL A 179 5.62 3.11 -6.09
C VAL A 179 4.78 4.37 -6.30
N ASP A 180 4.96 5.04 -7.44
CA ASP A 180 4.17 6.21 -7.81
C ASP A 180 2.66 5.91 -7.84
N LEU A 181 2.27 4.75 -8.38
CA LEU A 181 0.88 4.28 -8.39
C LEU A 181 0.30 3.98 -6.99
N ILE A 182 1.15 3.61 -6.03
CA ILE A 182 0.75 3.38 -4.64
C ILE A 182 0.56 4.71 -3.91
N MET A 183 1.48 5.66 -4.11
CA MET A 183 1.55 6.90 -3.34
C MET A 183 0.66 8.02 -3.91
N ASN A 184 0.47 8.04 -5.24
CA ASN A 184 -0.24 9.09 -5.97
C ASN A 184 -1.49 8.52 -6.67
N PRO A 185 -2.67 8.53 -6.03
CA PRO A 185 -3.90 7.95 -6.58
C PRO A 185 -4.33 8.54 -7.93
N GLU A 186 -4.07 9.85 -8.15
CA GLU A 186 -4.37 10.55 -9.40
C GLU A 186 -3.59 9.98 -10.61
N VAL A 187 -2.37 9.50 -10.37
CA VAL A 187 -1.56 8.85 -11.41
C VAL A 187 -2.16 7.51 -11.79
N LYS A 188 -2.62 6.73 -10.79
CA LYS A 188 -3.33 5.47 -11.02
C LYS A 188 -4.58 5.67 -11.87
N ASP A 189 -5.38 6.71 -11.56
CA ASP A 189 -6.58 7.05 -12.32
C ASP A 189 -6.26 7.37 -13.79
N THR A 190 -5.17 8.10 -14.05
CA THR A 190 -4.69 8.37 -15.41
C THR A 190 -4.40 7.09 -16.18
N PHE A 191 -3.74 6.11 -15.59
CA PHE A 191 -3.45 4.83 -16.24
C PHE A 191 -4.71 3.99 -16.47
N ILE A 192 -5.67 4.02 -15.54
CA ILE A 192 -6.98 3.38 -15.72
C ILE A 192 -7.73 4.01 -16.90
N LYS A 193 -7.76 5.35 -16.98
CA LYS A 193 -8.38 6.07 -18.11
C LYS A 193 -7.72 5.70 -19.42
N ARG A 194 -6.37 5.67 -19.49
CA ARG A 194 -5.63 5.25 -20.68
C ARG A 194 -6.05 3.86 -21.15
N SER A 195 -6.10 2.89 -20.25
CA SER A 195 -6.52 1.51 -20.59
C SER A 195 -7.97 1.47 -21.09
N ARG A 196 -8.87 2.23 -20.48
CA ARG A 196 -10.28 2.32 -20.90
C ARG A 196 -10.42 2.96 -22.29
N ILE A 197 -9.65 3.99 -22.61
CA ILE A 197 -9.64 4.63 -23.93
C ILE A 197 -9.23 3.62 -25.01
N ILE A 198 -8.15 2.89 -24.80
CA ILE A 198 -7.67 1.87 -25.76
C ILE A 198 -8.73 0.78 -25.95
N SER A 199 -9.33 0.29 -24.86
CA SER A 199 -10.40 -0.70 -24.93
C SER A 199 -11.65 -0.18 -25.65
N ALA A 200 -12.00 1.10 -25.46
CA ALA A 200 -13.13 1.73 -26.14
C ALA A 200 -12.90 1.85 -27.65
N ILE A 201 -11.67 2.23 -28.07
CA ILE A 201 -11.29 2.29 -29.49
C ILE A 201 -11.41 0.90 -30.12
N ARG A 202 -10.84 -0.12 -29.51
CA ARG A 202 -10.95 -1.51 -30.00
C ARG A 202 -12.40 -1.96 -30.13
N LYS A 203 -13.18 -1.77 -29.08
CA LYS A 203 -14.61 -2.14 -29.08
C LYS A 203 -15.41 -1.39 -30.16
N TYR A 204 -15.09 -0.12 -30.39
CA TYR A 204 -15.75 0.68 -31.43
C TYR A 204 -15.43 0.12 -32.84
N LEU A 205 -14.16 -0.13 -33.13
CA LEU A 205 -13.75 -0.65 -34.43
C LEU A 205 -14.29 -2.07 -34.67
N ASP A 206 -14.21 -2.93 -33.69
CA ASP A 206 -14.77 -4.28 -33.74
C ASP A 206 -16.29 -4.23 -34.02
N GLY A 207 -17.02 -3.34 -33.34
CA GLY A 207 -18.45 -3.11 -33.58
C GLY A 207 -18.78 -2.56 -34.98
N GLN A 208 -17.80 -2.00 -35.71
CA GLN A 208 -17.95 -1.58 -37.10
C GLN A 208 -17.55 -2.70 -38.10
N GLY A 209 -17.17 -3.88 -37.62
CA GLY A 209 -16.76 -5.00 -38.43
C GLY A 209 -15.29 -5.01 -38.84
N PHE A 210 -14.46 -4.14 -38.24
CA PHE A 210 -13.00 -4.22 -38.43
C PHE A 210 -12.43 -5.37 -37.60
N MET A 211 -11.43 -6.03 -38.17
CA MET A 211 -10.69 -7.12 -37.50
C MET A 211 -9.37 -6.58 -36.94
N GLU A 212 -9.14 -6.73 -35.62
CA GLU A 212 -7.82 -6.45 -35.03
C GLU A 212 -6.82 -7.53 -35.45
N VAL A 213 -5.66 -7.13 -35.94
CA VAL A 213 -4.59 -8.01 -36.35
C VAL A 213 -3.28 -7.63 -35.67
N GLU A 214 -2.50 -8.62 -35.30
CA GLU A 214 -1.13 -8.43 -34.82
C GLU A 214 -0.17 -8.57 -36.02
N THR A 215 0.54 -7.49 -36.34
CA THR A 215 1.56 -7.53 -37.36
C THR A 215 2.92 -7.89 -36.75
N PRO A 216 3.78 -8.68 -37.45
CA PRO A 216 5.12 -8.92 -36.98
C PRO A 216 5.89 -7.61 -36.87
N MET A 217 6.69 -7.47 -35.80
CA MET A 217 7.63 -6.35 -35.72
C MET A 217 8.62 -6.42 -36.87
N LEU A 218 8.67 -5.34 -37.65
CA LEU A 218 9.72 -5.17 -38.62
C LEU A 218 11.05 -4.93 -37.88
N VAL A 219 11.99 -5.84 -38.01
CA VAL A 219 13.34 -5.74 -37.49
C VAL A 219 14.23 -5.12 -38.57
#